data_ac194e63f5136caef0bf2afddc16c121
#
_entry.id   ac194e63f5136caef0bf2afddc16c121
#
_cell.length_a   1.000
_cell.length_b   1.000
_cell.length_c   1.000
_cell.angle_alpha   90.00
_cell.angle_beta   90.00
_cell.angle_gamma   90.00
#
_symmetry.space_group_name_H-M   'P 1'
#
loop_
_entity.id
_entity.type
_entity.pdbx_description
1 polymer ?
#
loop_
_entity_poly.entity_id
_entity_poly.type
_entity_poly.pdbx_seq_one_letter_code
_entity_poly.pdbx_strand_id
1 'polypeptide(L)'
;MQKSVLAGLISSALVLVPIAAARADTSVTCMYMLMRVYHAELDHCHIALSKDREDRYQRMKAGMEKFIHANAKQDPNAIISGIETDNIKRALAGLKSCQSDDFKYAIQALDEVTTPDHEKMVQGTLALPRDPQIGDCGT
;
A
#
# COMPACT_ATOMS: atom_id res chain seq x y z
N MET A 1 50.43 42.56 -24.64
CA MET A 1 49.06 42.15 -24.95
C MET A 1 48.80 40.84 -24.22
N GLN A 2 48.21 40.91 -23.04
CA GLN A 2 47.81 39.74 -22.25
C GLN A 2 46.26 39.55 -22.41
N LYS A 3 45.87 38.39 -22.97
CA LYS A 3 44.45 38.01 -23.07
C LYS A 3 44.13 37.15 -21.86
N SER A 4 43.35 37.73 -20.94
CA SER A 4 42.77 37.00 -19.82
C SER A 4 41.57 36.19 -20.31
N VAL A 5 41.64 34.88 -20.14
CA VAL A 5 40.54 33.96 -20.37
C VAL A 5 39.82 33.78 -19.03
N LEU A 6 38.62 34.34 -18.90
CA LEU A 6 37.71 34.04 -17.78
C LEU A 6 37.09 32.65 -17.99
N ALA A 7 37.48 31.70 -17.17
CA ALA A 7 36.81 30.42 -17.07
C ALA A 7 35.59 30.58 -16.17
N GLY A 8 34.38 30.49 -16.77
CA GLY A 8 33.13 30.49 -16.04
C GLY A 8 32.89 29.10 -15.38
N LEU A 9 32.91 29.07 -14.05
CA LEU A 9 32.50 27.94 -13.26
C LEU A 9 30.97 27.86 -13.26
N ILE A 10 30.44 26.93 -14.02
CA ILE A 10 29.00 26.56 -13.94
C ILE A 10 28.85 25.67 -12.71
N SER A 11 28.37 26.25 -11.62
CA SER A 11 28.02 25.53 -10.41
C SER A 11 26.67 24.85 -10.64
N SER A 12 26.68 23.57 -11.01
CA SER A 12 25.47 22.74 -11.07
C SER A 12 25.00 22.44 -9.65
N ALA A 13 24.04 23.21 -9.16
CA ALA A 13 23.35 22.89 -7.92
C ALA A 13 22.52 21.61 -8.14
N LEU A 14 23.01 20.49 -7.63
CA LEU A 14 22.20 19.28 -7.48
C LEU A 14 21.09 19.59 -6.47
N VAL A 15 19.90 19.82 -6.98
CA VAL A 15 18.69 19.86 -6.15
C VAL A 15 18.41 18.43 -5.69
N LEU A 16 18.86 18.11 -4.47
CA LEU A 16 18.44 16.91 -3.77
C LEU A 16 16.95 17.08 -3.42
N VAL A 17 16.08 16.58 -4.30
CA VAL A 17 14.67 16.38 -3.96
C VAL A 17 14.66 15.36 -2.84
N PRO A 18 14.11 15.66 -1.63
CA PRO A 18 13.92 14.64 -0.62
C PRO A 18 12.92 13.62 -1.18
N ILE A 19 13.43 12.48 -1.59
CA ILE A 19 12.61 11.29 -1.84
C ILE A 19 11.98 11.00 -0.50
N ALA A 20 10.68 11.28 -0.36
CA ALA A 20 9.91 10.85 0.79
C ALA A 20 10.25 9.38 1.01
N ALA A 21 10.86 9.07 2.15
CA ALA A 21 11.42 7.75 2.42
C ALA A 21 10.30 6.72 2.24
N ALA A 22 10.30 6.03 1.10
CA ALA A 22 9.48 4.86 0.91
C ALA A 22 9.85 3.94 2.07
N ARG A 23 8.88 3.62 2.92
CA ARG A 23 9.13 2.74 4.06
C ARG A 23 9.46 1.35 3.50
N ALA A 24 10.76 1.07 3.37
CA ALA A 24 11.27 -0.25 2.99
C ALA A 24 10.88 -1.34 3.99
N ASP A 25 10.32 -0.93 5.13
CA ASP A 25 10.04 -1.77 6.28
C ASP A 25 8.63 -2.34 6.31
N THR A 26 7.72 -1.92 5.43
CA THR A 26 6.34 -2.43 5.43
C THR A 26 6.18 -3.58 4.44
N SER A 27 5.70 -4.73 4.93
CA SER A 27 5.37 -5.88 4.10
C SER A 27 4.21 -5.57 3.16
N VAL A 28 4.43 -5.72 1.85
CA VAL A 28 3.37 -5.53 0.84
C VAL A 28 2.25 -6.56 1.01
N THR A 29 2.61 -7.80 1.35
CA THR A 29 1.64 -8.86 1.64
C THR A 29 0.77 -8.50 2.84
N CYS A 30 1.35 -7.89 3.86
CA CYS A 30 0.59 -7.46 5.03
C CYS A 30 -0.35 -6.29 4.73
N MET A 31 0.13 -5.27 4.01
CA MET A 31 -0.74 -4.17 3.57
C MET A 31 -1.91 -4.67 2.73
N TYR A 32 -1.62 -5.58 1.79
CA TYR A 32 -2.64 -6.21 0.97
C TYR A 32 -3.67 -6.95 1.84
N MET A 33 -3.22 -7.78 2.77
CA MET A 33 -4.10 -8.54 3.68
C MET A 33 -5.01 -7.62 4.49
N LEU A 34 -4.47 -6.60 5.16
CA LEU A 34 -5.27 -5.69 5.98
C LEU A 34 -6.31 -4.94 5.15
N MET A 35 -5.92 -4.42 4.01
CA MET A 35 -6.81 -3.69 3.12
C MET A 35 -7.94 -4.59 2.59
N ARG A 36 -7.65 -5.86 2.27
CA ARG A 36 -8.63 -6.84 1.81
C ARG A 36 -9.60 -7.26 2.92
N VAL A 37 -9.10 -7.46 4.13
CA VAL A 37 -9.92 -7.81 5.29
C VAL A 37 -10.91 -6.68 5.60
N TYR A 38 -10.43 -5.45 5.73
CA TYR A 38 -11.31 -4.31 6.04
C TYR A 38 -12.37 -4.08 4.96
N HIS A 39 -12.00 -4.19 3.69
CA HIS A 39 -12.97 -4.08 2.60
C HIS A 39 -14.02 -5.20 2.66
N ALA A 40 -13.61 -6.44 2.93
CA ALA A 40 -14.53 -7.56 3.07
C ALA A 40 -15.50 -7.40 4.26
N GLU A 41 -15.06 -6.80 5.37
CA GLU A 41 -15.93 -6.47 6.50
C GLU A 41 -16.97 -5.40 6.13
N LEU A 42 -16.58 -4.37 5.36
CA LEU A 42 -17.52 -3.38 4.85
C LEU A 42 -18.56 -4.03 3.92
N ASP A 43 -18.12 -4.86 2.99
CA ASP A 43 -19.02 -5.58 2.08
C ASP A 43 -19.99 -6.47 2.85
N HIS A 44 -19.50 -7.20 3.86
CA HIS A 44 -20.32 -8.05 4.74
C HIS A 44 -21.40 -7.23 5.47
N CYS A 45 -21.08 -6.01 5.86
CA CYS A 45 -21.99 -5.10 6.55
C CYS A 45 -22.77 -4.18 5.60
N HIS A 46 -22.68 -4.39 4.30
CA HIS A 46 -23.37 -3.58 3.26
C HIS A 46 -23.02 -2.09 3.30
N ILE A 47 -21.80 -1.76 3.66
CA ILE A 47 -21.27 -0.39 3.64
C ILE A 47 -20.46 -0.21 2.36
N ALA A 48 -20.89 0.70 1.49
CA ALA A 48 -20.18 1.02 0.26
C ALA A 48 -19.23 2.21 0.48
N LEU A 49 -18.04 2.12 -0.10
CA LEU A 49 -17.13 3.26 -0.25
C LEU A 49 -17.72 4.25 -1.28
N SER A 50 -17.34 5.52 -1.17
CA SER A 50 -17.60 6.46 -2.28
C SER A 50 -16.84 5.99 -3.53
N LYS A 51 -17.36 6.36 -4.72
CA LYS A 51 -16.76 5.93 -5.99
C LYS A 51 -15.26 6.23 -6.06
N ASP A 52 -14.84 7.42 -5.66
CA ASP A 52 -13.42 7.82 -5.72
C ASP A 52 -12.53 6.99 -4.79
N ARG A 53 -13.06 6.58 -3.63
CA ARG A 53 -12.36 5.71 -2.68
C ARG A 53 -12.28 4.28 -3.19
N GLU A 54 -13.38 3.77 -3.73
CA GLU A 54 -13.41 2.45 -4.35
C GLU A 54 -12.43 2.36 -5.53
N ASP A 55 -12.41 3.36 -6.40
CA ASP A 55 -11.47 3.41 -7.52
C ASP A 55 -10.00 3.42 -7.02
N ARG A 56 -9.68 4.16 -5.94
CA ARG A 56 -8.34 4.13 -5.33
C ARG A 56 -8.02 2.77 -4.72
N TYR A 57 -8.94 2.21 -3.97
CA TYR A 57 -8.81 0.87 -3.41
C TYR A 57 -8.48 -0.16 -4.48
N GLN A 58 -9.22 -0.17 -5.58
CA GLN A 58 -9.01 -1.12 -6.67
C GLN A 58 -7.65 -0.92 -7.36
N ARG A 59 -7.19 0.32 -7.55
CA ARG A 59 -5.86 0.58 -8.11
C ARG A 59 -4.74 0.09 -7.18
N MET A 60 -4.84 0.35 -5.87
CA MET A 60 -3.85 -0.13 -4.90
C MET A 60 -3.85 -1.64 -4.82
N LYS A 61 -5.03 -2.27 -4.77
CA LYS A 61 -5.19 -3.72 -4.80
C LYS A 61 -4.46 -4.34 -6.00
N ALA A 62 -4.78 -3.87 -7.20
CA ALA A 62 -4.16 -4.36 -8.42
C ALA A 62 -2.63 -4.14 -8.45
N GLY A 63 -2.16 -3.00 -7.96
CA GLY A 63 -0.74 -2.70 -7.84
C GLY A 63 0.00 -3.67 -6.90
N MET A 64 -0.57 -3.95 -5.74
CA MET A 64 0.00 -4.90 -4.78
C MET A 64 -0.02 -6.34 -5.30
N GLU A 65 -1.10 -6.79 -5.95
CA GLU A 65 -1.16 -8.10 -6.58
C GLU A 65 -0.06 -8.26 -7.65
N LYS A 66 0.08 -7.27 -8.53
CA LYS A 66 1.14 -7.25 -9.54
C LYS A 66 2.53 -7.30 -8.90
N PHE A 67 2.75 -6.56 -7.82
CA PHE A 67 4.02 -6.57 -7.09
C PHE A 67 4.32 -7.95 -6.47
N ILE A 68 3.32 -8.58 -5.83
CA ILE A 68 3.44 -9.92 -5.24
C ILE A 68 3.82 -10.92 -6.34
N HIS A 69 3.12 -10.90 -7.47
CA HIS A 69 3.43 -11.78 -8.60
C HIS A 69 4.85 -11.61 -9.14
N ALA A 70 5.34 -10.36 -9.19
CA ALA A 70 6.66 -10.06 -9.75
C ALA A 70 7.83 -10.34 -8.80
N ASN A 71 7.62 -10.32 -7.49
CA ASN A 71 8.70 -10.26 -6.51
C ASN A 71 8.67 -11.37 -5.44
N ALA A 72 7.59 -12.14 -5.31
CA ALA A 72 7.49 -13.18 -4.30
C ALA A 72 8.47 -14.32 -4.56
N LYS A 73 9.15 -14.78 -3.53
CA LYS A 73 9.99 -15.98 -3.56
C LYS A 73 9.20 -17.28 -3.44
N GLN A 74 8.01 -17.21 -2.87
CA GLN A 74 7.05 -18.30 -2.79
C GLN A 74 6.03 -18.17 -3.90
N ASP A 75 5.17 -19.17 -4.07
CA ASP A 75 4.07 -19.12 -5.05
C ASP A 75 3.15 -17.92 -4.78
N PRO A 76 3.12 -16.89 -5.65
CA PRO A 76 2.31 -15.71 -5.45
C PRO A 76 0.81 -16.02 -5.43
N ASN A 77 0.35 -17.04 -6.18
CA ASN A 77 -1.05 -17.43 -6.17
C ASN A 77 -1.45 -18.04 -4.83
N ALA A 78 -0.57 -18.83 -4.21
CA ALA A 78 -0.81 -19.39 -2.88
C ALA A 78 -0.88 -18.27 -1.80
N ILE A 79 -0.01 -17.26 -1.89
CA ILE A 79 -0.04 -16.10 -0.98
C ILE A 79 -1.37 -15.35 -1.10
N ILE A 80 -1.74 -14.96 -2.32
CA ILE A 80 -2.98 -14.20 -2.57
C ILE A 80 -4.20 -15.04 -2.19
N SER A 81 -4.27 -16.30 -2.62
CA SER A 81 -5.38 -17.20 -2.30
C SER A 81 -5.53 -17.43 -0.79
N GLY A 82 -4.43 -17.58 -0.05
CA GLY A 82 -4.47 -17.68 1.40
C GLY A 82 -5.07 -16.45 2.09
N ILE A 83 -4.77 -15.25 1.58
CA ILE A 83 -5.37 -14.02 2.08
C ILE A 83 -6.87 -13.94 1.73
N GLU A 84 -7.22 -14.18 0.48
CA GLU A 84 -8.60 -14.06 -0.01
C GLU A 84 -9.54 -15.10 0.61
N THR A 85 -9.06 -16.28 0.91
CA THR A 85 -9.89 -17.35 1.49
C THR A 85 -9.75 -17.45 3.00
N ASP A 86 -8.54 -17.63 3.52
CA ASP A 86 -8.36 -17.99 4.93
C ASP A 86 -8.37 -16.78 5.86
N ASN A 87 -7.67 -15.69 5.49
CA ASN A 87 -7.61 -14.51 6.34
C ASN A 87 -8.95 -13.79 6.37
N ILE A 88 -9.58 -13.57 5.23
CA ILE A 88 -10.90 -12.92 5.14
C ILE A 88 -11.94 -13.77 5.87
N LYS A 89 -11.98 -15.07 5.63
CA LYS A 89 -12.92 -15.99 6.31
C LYS A 89 -12.77 -15.92 7.83
N ARG A 90 -11.53 -15.91 8.34
CA ARG A 90 -11.28 -15.79 9.80
C ARG A 90 -11.71 -14.44 10.34
N ALA A 91 -11.44 -13.35 9.63
CA ALA A 91 -11.84 -12.01 10.03
C ALA A 91 -13.37 -11.90 10.12
N LEU A 92 -14.08 -12.34 9.09
CA LEU A 92 -15.56 -12.32 9.09
C LEU A 92 -16.16 -13.22 10.17
N ALA A 93 -15.55 -14.40 10.45
CA ALA A 93 -15.99 -15.28 11.54
C ALA A 93 -15.76 -14.66 12.93
N GLY A 94 -14.75 -13.80 13.07
CA GLY A 94 -14.45 -13.06 14.30
C GLY A 94 -15.29 -11.79 14.49
N LEU A 95 -15.92 -11.29 13.43
CA LEU A 95 -16.71 -10.06 13.47
C LEU A 95 -18.00 -10.29 14.27
N LYS A 96 -18.10 -9.68 15.45
CA LYS A 96 -19.22 -9.85 16.36
C LYS A 96 -20.53 -9.22 15.85
N SER A 97 -20.42 -8.04 15.25
CA SER A 97 -21.54 -7.32 14.63
C SER A 97 -21.05 -6.15 13.80
N CYS A 98 -21.89 -5.65 12.89
CA CYS A 98 -21.63 -4.44 12.12
C CYS A 98 -21.70 -3.13 12.96
N GLN A 99 -21.87 -3.24 14.26
CA GLN A 99 -21.88 -2.12 15.21
C GLN A 99 -20.75 -2.24 16.25
N SER A 100 -19.93 -3.30 16.16
CA SER A 100 -18.82 -3.54 17.07
C SER A 100 -17.71 -2.47 16.90
N ASP A 101 -16.89 -2.31 17.92
CA ASP A 101 -15.75 -1.38 17.84
C ASP A 101 -14.70 -1.87 16.84
N ASP A 102 -14.55 -3.18 16.67
CA ASP A 102 -13.69 -3.77 15.63
C ASP A 102 -14.16 -3.35 14.23
N PHE A 103 -15.48 -3.37 13.98
CA PHE A 103 -16.01 -2.92 12.70
C PHE A 103 -15.86 -1.40 12.49
N LYS A 104 -16.07 -0.59 13.51
CA LYS A 104 -15.83 0.86 13.44
C LYS A 104 -14.36 1.16 13.13
N TYR A 105 -13.44 0.38 13.71
CA TYR A 105 -12.03 0.48 13.39
C TYR A 105 -11.75 0.14 11.92
N ALA A 106 -12.37 -0.91 11.38
CA ALA A 106 -12.22 -1.28 9.97
C ALA A 106 -12.69 -0.14 9.02
N ILE A 107 -13.82 0.52 9.33
CA ILE A 107 -14.30 1.69 8.59
C ILE A 107 -13.25 2.81 8.62
N GLN A 108 -12.78 3.17 9.82
CA GLN A 108 -11.79 4.24 9.99
C GLN A 108 -10.49 3.91 9.27
N ALA A 109 -9.97 2.69 9.44
CA ALA A 109 -8.76 2.26 8.78
C ALA A 109 -8.88 2.33 7.26
N LEU A 110 -10.02 1.90 6.70
CA LEU A 110 -10.23 1.98 5.25
C LEU A 110 -10.39 3.43 4.77
N ASP A 111 -10.98 4.31 5.58
CA ASP A 111 -11.04 5.74 5.32
C ASP A 111 -9.65 6.36 5.21
N GLU A 112 -8.72 5.99 6.09
CA GLU A 112 -7.34 6.48 6.10
C GLU A 112 -6.54 5.92 4.91
N VAL A 113 -6.63 4.62 4.63
CA VAL A 113 -5.85 3.99 3.56
C VAL A 113 -6.39 4.26 2.15
N THR A 114 -7.59 4.77 2.00
CA THR A 114 -8.15 5.16 0.69
C THR A 114 -8.01 6.65 0.38
N THR A 115 -7.10 7.35 1.04
CA THR A 115 -6.76 8.75 0.72
C THR A 115 -5.79 8.84 -0.46
N PRO A 116 -5.75 9.98 -1.20
CA PRO A 116 -4.76 10.20 -2.27
C PRO A 116 -3.31 10.11 -1.79
N ASP A 117 -3.02 10.59 -0.58
CA ASP A 117 -1.67 10.57 -0.04
C ASP A 117 -1.23 9.15 0.33
N HIS A 118 -2.14 8.34 0.86
CA HIS A 118 -1.85 6.93 1.11
C HIS A 118 -1.62 6.16 -0.20
N GLU A 119 -2.41 6.41 -1.25
CA GLU A 119 -2.18 5.81 -2.57
C GLU A 119 -0.78 6.15 -3.10
N LYS A 120 -0.32 7.40 -2.99
CA LYS A 120 1.05 7.79 -3.37
C LYS A 120 2.12 7.05 -2.54
N MET A 121 1.90 6.91 -1.24
CA MET A 121 2.79 6.16 -0.36
C MET A 121 2.88 4.69 -0.78
N VAL A 122 1.77 4.05 -1.08
CA VAL A 122 1.74 2.68 -1.60
C VAL A 122 2.48 2.59 -2.93
N GLN A 123 2.25 3.49 -3.87
CA GLN A 123 2.96 3.53 -5.15
C GLN A 123 4.48 3.66 -4.96
N GLY A 124 4.93 4.53 -4.06
CA GLY A 124 6.35 4.66 -3.70
C GLY A 124 6.93 3.37 -3.12
N THR A 125 6.16 2.69 -2.27
CA THR A 125 6.54 1.40 -1.68
C THR A 125 6.69 0.32 -2.76
N LEU A 126 5.78 0.27 -3.74
CA LEU A 126 5.80 -0.69 -4.85
C LEU A 126 6.87 -0.38 -5.91
N ALA A 127 7.43 0.81 -5.93
CA ALA A 127 8.51 1.17 -6.86
C ALA A 127 9.84 0.49 -6.51
N LEU A 128 10.01 -0.05 -5.30
CA LEU A 128 11.23 -0.71 -4.83
C LEU A 128 11.08 -2.24 -4.85
N PRO A 129 11.65 -2.95 -5.85
CA PRO A 129 11.56 -4.41 -5.94
C PRO A 129 12.17 -5.08 -4.70
N ARG A 130 11.39 -5.92 -4.03
CA ARG A 130 11.81 -6.73 -2.89
C ARG A 130 10.81 -7.85 -2.64
N ASP A 131 11.18 -8.84 -1.83
CA ASP A 131 10.23 -9.86 -1.40
C ASP A 131 9.04 -9.21 -0.66
N PRO A 132 7.80 -9.40 -1.13
CA PRO A 132 6.61 -8.76 -0.56
C PRO A 132 6.30 -9.18 0.87
N GLN A 133 6.85 -10.29 1.35
CA GLN A 133 6.65 -10.80 2.70
C GLN A 133 7.63 -10.22 3.74
N ILE A 134 8.69 -9.53 3.28
CA ILE A 134 9.66 -8.89 4.18
C ILE A 134 9.11 -7.54 4.65
N GLY A 135 9.19 -7.32 5.96
CA GLY A 135 8.79 -6.09 6.63
C GLY A 135 7.65 -6.31 7.63
N ASP A 136 7.35 -5.25 8.36
CA ASP A 136 6.29 -5.23 9.37
C ASP A 136 4.92 -4.95 8.75
N CYS A 137 3.85 -5.30 9.48
CA CYS A 137 2.49 -4.95 9.07
C CYS A 137 2.15 -3.46 9.24
N GLY A 138 3.06 -2.63 9.76
CA GLY A 138 2.81 -1.20 9.93
C GLY A 138 1.81 -0.93 11.06
N THR A 139 2.12 -1.43 12.26
CA THR A 139 1.40 -1.09 13.50
C THR A 139 1.94 0.18 14.10
#